data_ec7aa6dbde11e19936358bd295db7cad
#
_entry.id   ec7aa6dbde11e19936358bd295db7cad
#
_cell.length_a   1.000
_cell.length_b   1.000
_cell.length_c   1.000
_cell.angle_alpha   90.00
_cell.angle_beta   90.00
_cell.angle_gamma   90.00
#
_symmetry.space_group_name_H-M   'P 1'
#
loop_
_entity.id
_entity.type
_entity.pdbx_description
1 polymer ?
#
loop_
_entity_poly.entity_id
_entity_poly.type
_entity_poly.pdbx_seq_one_letter_code
_entity_poly.pdbx_strand_id
1 'polypeptide(L)'
;MLVYKKIRIYYFSGTGNAKRISYWIREFAAEKNIICNLENIDTARHNSIDIDTDTLVIIISPIHGFNYPPITLDFIRRFPKGSNDIILMNTRAGLKIGKTVTPGLTGIAFFVSTIMLKMKGYKIKGQIPFDMPSNWMSIHPALNKNTVAFLHEANFYKVKKYCDRIFEGNSVFVSYRDIVQDILISPISLGYYIAGRFAFAKSFYASTACDGCQLCVKQCPVKAIKILNKRPFWLLKCESCMRCMSLCPKRAIESAHGLFVIISIFYSTLATYLLNKLSSDFLHYPFVEKVFSFIVFFILLIFFYRIQHLFLLNKYTGRLISFFSLTHYKFWGRYRSIADAIWRQKKN
;
A
#
# COMPACT_ATOMS: atom_id res chain seq x y z
N MET A 1 -9.96 17.96 -29.96
CA MET A 1 -9.37 16.87 -30.79
C MET A 1 -8.66 15.90 -29.85
N LEU A 2 -8.87 14.59 -29.98
CA LEU A 2 -8.19 13.61 -29.13
C LEU A 2 -6.71 13.52 -29.53
N VAL A 3 -5.82 13.64 -28.56
CA VAL A 3 -4.36 13.60 -28.80
C VAL A 3 -3.83 12.17 -28.79
N TYR A 4 -4.38 11.32 -27.91
CA TYR A 4 -3.93 9.94 -27.74
C TYR A 4 -4.91 8.93 -28.36
N LYS A 5 -4.41 8.04 -29.20
CA LYS A 5 -5.17 6.91 -29.77
C LYS A 5 -5.01 5.63 -28.93
N LYS A 6 -3.91 5.53 -28.19
CA LYS A 6 -3.57 4.37 -27.36
C LYS A 6 -3.20 4.81 -25.96
N ILE A 7 -3.67 4.07 -24.95
CA ILE A 7 -3.32 4.24 -23.54
C ILE A 7 -2.91 2.89 -22.99
N ARG A 8 -1.80 2.86 -22.24
CA ARG A 8 -1.37 1.69 -21.49
C ARG A 8 -1.31 2.02 -20.01
N ILE A 9 -2.07 1.33 -19.21
CA ILE A 9 -2.16 1.54 -17.76
C ILE A 9 -1.46 0.40 -17.04
N TYR A 10 -0.40 0.72 -16.31
CA TYR A 10 0.25 -0.18 -15.37
C TYR A 10 -0.27 0.10 -13.96
N TYR A 11 -0.88 -0.88 -13.32
CA TYR A 11 -1.43 -0.68 -11.99
C TYR A 11 -0.95 -1.73 -10.99
N PHE A 12 -0.69 -1.28 -9.76
CA PHE A 12 -0.59 -2.14 -8.60
C PHE A 12 -1.78 -1.89 -7.67
N SER A 13 -2.38 -2.94 -7.14
CA SER A 13 -3.52 -2.78 -6.23
C SER A 13 -3.57 -3.90 -5.20
N GLY A 14 -3.36 -3.57 -3.92
CA GLY A 14 -3.48 -4.52 -2.81
C GLY A 14 -4.93 -4.98 -2.62
N THR A 15 -5.85 -4.05 -2.44
CA THR A 15 -7.25 -4.32 -2.05
C THR A 15 -8.30 -3.86 -3.07
N GLY A 16 -7.90 -3.43 -4.26
CA GLY A 16 -8.80 -3.13 -5.36
C GLY A 16 -8.94 -1.65 -5.74
N ASN A 17 -8.52 -0.68 -4.92
CA ASN A 17 -8.74 0.73 -5.20
C ASN A 17 -8.08 1.22 -6.50
N ALA A 18 -6.77 1.01 -6.67
CA ALA A 18 -6.06 1.39 -7.89
C ALA A 18 -6.58 0.63 -9.12
N LYS A 19 -6.87 -0.67 -8.98
CA LYS A 19 -7.51 -1.47 -10.03
C LYS A 19 -8.82 -0.84 -10.49
N ARG A 20 -9.67 -0.41 -9.56
CA ARG A 20 -10.97 0.22 -9.85
C ARG A 20 -10.80 1.49 -10.69
N ILE A 21 -9.90 2.37 -10.31
CA ILE A 21 -9.60 3.59 -11.08
C ILE A 21 -9.13 3.23 -12.49
N SER A 22 -8.25 2.24 -12.65
CA SER A 22 -7.78 1.78 -13.95
C SER A 22 -8.92 1.30 -14.85
N TYR A 23 -9.89 0.58 -14.28
CA TYR A 23 -11.08 0.13 -15.03
C TYR A 23 -11.98 1.30 -15.43
N TRP A 24 -12.19 2.28 -14.56
CA TRP A 24 -12.96 3.47 -14.90
C TRP A 24 -12.30 4.27 -16.03
N ILE A 25 -10.96 4.45 -16.00
CA ILE A 25 -10.24 5.12 -17.09
C ILE A 25 -10.42 4.36 -18.40
N ARG A 26 -10.33 3.02 -18.38
CA ARG A 26 -10.54 2.19 -19.59
C ARG A 26 -11.95 2.36 -20.14
N GLU A 27 -12.98 2.46 -19.30
CA GLU A 27 -14.36 2.68 -19.71
C GLU A 27 -14.53 4.05 -20.39
N PHE A 28 -13.99 5.11 -19.76
CA PHE A 28 -14.03 6.46 -20.36
C PHE A 28 -13.20 6.56 -21.63
N ALA A 29 -12.10 5.82 -21.75
CA ALA A 29 -11.32 5.72 -22.97
C ALA A 29 -12.13 5.03 -24.10
N ALA A 30 -12.85 3.96 -23.77
CA ALA A 30 -13.71 3.26 -24.72
C ALA A 30 -14.88 4.15 -25.24
N GLU A 31 -15.49 4.99 -24.39
CA GLU A 31 -16.50 5.98 -24.79
C GLU A 31 -15.95 6.98 -25.83
N LYS A 32 -14.64 7.18 -25.88
CA LYS A 32 -13.94 8.08 -26.82
C LYS A 32 -13.22 7.33 -27.94
N ASN A 33 -13.46 6.02 -28.12
CA ASN A 33 -12.77 5.16 -29.09
C ASN A 33 -11.25 5.14 -28.94
N ILE A 34 -10.73 5.29 -27.72
CA ILE A 34 -9.29 5.19 -27.39
C ILE A 34 -9.00 3.75 -26.95
N ILE A 35 -8.02 3.11 -27.56
CA ILE A 35 -7.56 1.77 -27.19
C ILE A 35 -6.86 1.86 -25.83
N CYS A 36 -7.38 1.16 -24.82
CA CYS A 36 -6.82 1.20 -23.47
C CYS A 36 -6.52 -0.20 -22.92
N ASN A 37 -5.24 -0.52 -22.76
CA ASN A 37 -4.75 -1.78 -22.22
C ASN A 37 -4.39 -1.63 -20.74
N LEU A 38 -4.82 -2.61 -19.92
CA LEU A 38 -4.55 -2.67 -18.50
C LEU A 38 -3.57 -3.79 -18.18
N GLU A 39 -2.50 -3.48 -17.48
CA GLU A 39 -1.52 -4.45 -17.02
C GLU A 39 -1.29 -4.33 -15.51
N ASN A 40 -1.35 -5.48 -14.83
CA ASN A 40 -1.04 -5.53 -13.41
C ASN A 40 0.49 -5.58 -13.22
N ILE A 41 1.04 -4.67 -12.45
CA ILE A 41 2.49 -4.62 -12.13
C ILE A 41 2.97 -5.94 -11.49
N ASP A 42 2.11 -6.67 -10.77
CA ASP A 42 2.45 -7.98 -10.19
C ASP A 42 3.02 -8.94 -11.24
N THR A 43 2.47 -8.90 -12.47
CA THR A 43 2.84 -9.75 -13.61
C THR A 43 3.73 -9.04 -14.61
N ALA A 44 3.40 -7.79 -14.96
CA ALA A 44 4.12 -6.99 -15.96
C ALA A 44 5.62 -6.82 -15.66
N ARG A 45 6.00 -6.76 -14.38
CA ARG A 45 7.41 -6.61 -13.97
C ARG A 45 8.33 -7.79 -14.34
N HIS A 46 7.76 -8.90 -14.77
CA HIS A 46 8.49 -10.11 -15.18
C HIS A 46 8.59 -10.24 -16.71
N ASN A 47 7.92 -9.36 -17.46
CA ASN A 47 7.87 -9.40 -18.91
C ASN A 47 8.72 -8.27 -19.50
N SER A 48 9.16 -8.43 -20.75
CA SER A 48 9.67 -7.31 -21.54
C SER A 48 8.55 -6.31 -21.78
N ILE A 49 8.87 -5.02 -21.58
CA ILE A 49 7.92 -3.93 -21.80
C ILE A 49 8.31 -3.24 -23.10
N ASP A 50 7.46 -3.35 -24.09
CA ASP A 50 7.57 -2.62 -25.35
C ASP A 50 6.38 -1.67 -25.48
N ILE A 51 6.64 -0.40 -25.79
CA ILE A 51 5.62 0.66 -25.83
C ILE A 51 5.80 1.48 -27.10
N ASP A 52 4.77 1.50 -27.93
CA ASP A 52 4.70 2.36 -29.11
C ASP A 52 4.89 3.84 -28.69
N THR A 53 5.60 4.61 -29.49
CA THR A 53 5.96 6.02 -29.19
C THR A 53 4.76 6.95 -29.03
N ASP A 54 3.62 6.64 -29.66
CA ASP A 54 2.36 7.41 -29.62
C ASP A 54 1.42 6.99 -28.46
N THR A 55 1.85 6.10 -27.58
CA THR A 55 1.05 5.59 -26.48
C THR A 55 1.24 6.45 -25.22
N LEU A 56 0.11 6.93 -24.67
CA LEU A 56 0.12 7.49 -23.30
C LEU A 56 0.29 6.39 -22.28
N VAL A 57 1.25 6.55 -21.38
CA VAL A 57 1.46 5.62 -20.26
C VAL A 57 0.86 6.20 -18.98
N ILE A 58 0.12 5.38 -18.25
CA ILE A 58 -0.40 5.74 -16.93
C ILE A 58 0.10 4.72 -15.92
N ILE A 59 0.71 5.18 -14.83
CA ILE A 59 1.14 4.33 -13.73
C ILE A 59 0.28 4.65 -12.50
N ILE A 60 -0.45 3.66 -12.00
CA ILE A 60 -1.35 3.82 -10.84
C ILE A 60 -0.95 2.87 -9.72
N SER A 61 -0.76 3.40 -8.51
CA SER A 61 -0.39 2.59 -7.35
C SER A 61 -0.92 3.18 -6.04
N PRO A 62 -1.19 2.37 -4.99
CA PRO A 62 -1.52 2.92 -3.69
C PRO A 62 -0.29 3.58 -3.05
N ILE A 63 -0.56 4.44 -2.06
CA ILE A 63 0.47 4.97 -1.18
C ILE A 63 0.63 4.05 0.04
N HIS A 64 1.85 3.62 0.29
CA HIS A 64 2.26 2.90 1.50
C HIS A 64 3.33 3.70 2.24
N GLY A 65 3.03 4.14 3.47
CA GLY A 65 3.96 4.96 4.24
C GLY A 65 4.46 6.22 3.50
N PHE A 66 3.52 6.90 2.81
CA PHE A 66 3.76 8.16 2.09
C PHE A 66 4.73 8.06 0.89
N ASN A 67 4.79 6.88 0.28
CA ASN A 67 5.51 6.63 -0.98
C ASN A 67 4.78 5.54 -1.78
N TYR A 68 5.16 5.34 -3.03
CA TYR A 68 4.79 4.12 -3.73
C TYR A 68 5.41 2.90 -3.07
N PRO A 69 4.69 1.76 -3.03
CA PRO A 69 5.25 0.53 -2.48
C PRO A 69 6.47 0.05 -3.29
N PRO A 70 7.41 -0.66 -2.65
CA PRO A 70 8.63 -1.15 -3.30
C PRO A 70 8.40 -1.87 -4.62
N ILE A 71 7.33 -2.65 -4.75
CA ILE A 71 6.98 -3.34 -6.01
C ILE A 71 6.77 -2.35 -7.16
N THR A 72 6.15 -1.19 -6.90
CA THR A 72 5.92 -0.17 -7.92
C THR A 72 7.18 0.62 -8.23
N LEU A 73 7.97 0.97 -7.20
CA LEU A 73 9.25 1.64 -7.40
C LEU A 73 10.24 0.74 -8.15
N ASP A 74 10.26 -0.56 -7.86
CA ASP A 74 11.09 -1.53 -8.58
C ASP A 74 10.64 -1.67 -10.04
N PHE A 75 9.33 -1.68 -10.31
CA PHE A 75 8.78 -1.64 -11.64
C PHE A 75 9.23 -0.39 -12.41
N ILE A 76 9.11 0.81 -11.82
CA ILE A 76 9.56 2.07 -12.43
C ILE A 76 11.08 2.06 -12.65
N ARG A 77 11.85 1.50 -11.73
CA ARG A 77 13.31 1.38 -11.87
C ARG A 77 13.70 0.52 -13.07
N ARG A 78 12.97 -0.56 -13.33
CA ARG A 78 13.22 -1.48 -14.47
C ARG A 78 12.50 -1.08 -15.74
N PHE A 79 11.63 -0.07 -15.67
CA PHE A 79 10.91 0.41 -16.84
C PHE A 79 11.91 0.82 -17.94
N PRO A 80 11.68 0.52 -19.24
CA PRO A 80 12.61 0.82 -20.32
C PRO A 80 12.87 2.33 -20.43
N LYS A 81 13.88 2.72 -21.20
CA LYS A 81 14.03 4.12 -21.65
C LYS A 81 12.98 4.40 -22.73
N GLY A 82 12.49 5.64 -22.81
CA GLY A 82 11.49 6.03 -23.79
C GLY A 82 11.20 7.52 -23.75
N SER A 83 10.40 8.00 -24.69
CA SER A 83 10.04 9.41 -24.82
C SER A 83 8.55 9.70 -24.67
N ASN A 84 7.77 8.70 -24.33
CA ASN A 84 6.31 8.78 -24.17
C ASN A 84 5.89 9.79 -23.10
N ASP A 85 4.69 10.30 -23.25
CA ASP A 85 3.99 11.02 -22.19
C ASP A 85 3.56 10.04 -21.09
N ILE A 86 3.83 10.41 -19.83
CA ILE A 86 3.47 9.62 -18.65
C ILE A 86 2.61 10.44 -17.69
N ILE A 87 1.58 9.80 -17.14
CA ILE A 87 0.80 10.30 -16.01
C ILE A 87 0.99 9.37 -14.82
N LEU A 88 1.36 9.95 -13.69
CA LEU A 88 1.44 9.27 -12.41
C LEU A 88 0.15 9.47 -11.63
N MET A 89 -0.42 8.40 -11.15
CA MET A 89 -1.63 8.42 -10.32
C MET A 89 -1.41 7.60 -9.06
N ASN A 90 -2.01 8.04 -7.95
CA ASN A 90 -2.00 7.24 -6.74
C ASN A 90 -3.38 7.14 -6.10
N THR A 91 -3.54 6.12 -5.25
CA THR A 91 -4.66 6.02 -4.32
C THR A 91 -4.13 6.18 -2.90
N ARG A 92 -4.63 7.20 -2.21
CA ARG A 92 -4.29 7.55 -0.83
C ARG A 92 -5.53 7.47 0.06
N ALA A 93 -5.34 7.51 1.37
CA ALA A 93 -6.40 7.36 2.34
C ALA A 93 -7.31 8.60 2.37
N GLY A 94 -8.46 8.54 1.72
CA GLY A 94 -9.51 9.55 1.82
C GLY A 94 -10.42 9.28 3.02
N LEU A 95 -10.89 10.35 3.64
CA LEU A 95 -11.90 10.32 4.69
C LEU A 95 -13.10 11.16 4.26
N LYS A 96 -14.26 10.86 4.86
CA LYS A 96 -15.48 11.65 4.67
C LYS A 96 -15.70 12.51 5.91
N ILE A 97 -15.78 13.83 5.72
CA ILE A 97 -16.22 14.76 6.76
C ILE A 97 -17.44 15.52 6.21
N GLY A 98 -18.61 15.28 6.81
CA GLY A 98 -19.87 15.80 6.29
C GLY A 98 -20.14 15.32 4.85
N LYS A 99 -20.24 16.26 3.91
CA LYS A 99 -20.45 16.01 2.47
C LYS A 99 -19.15 16.10 1.65
N THR A 100 -18.00 16.27 2.28
CA THR A 100 -16.70 16.47 1.61
C THR A 100 -15.78 15.29 1.77
N VAL A 101 -14.85 15.13 0.82
CA VAL A 101 -13.74 14.19 0.90
C VAL A 101 -12.50 14.96 1.36
N THR A 102 -11.91 14.56 2.48
CA THR A 102 -10.62 15.11 2.91
C THR A 102 -9.49 14.46 2.14
N PRO A 103 -8.49 15.24 1.70
CA PRO A 103 -7.33 14.66 1.03
C PRO A 103 -6.49 13.81 1.99
N GLY A 104 -6.02 12.69 1.48
CA GLY A 104 -4.97 11.91 2.14
C GLY A 104 -3.58 12.49 1.88
N LEU A 105 -2.54 11.77 2.31
CA LEU A 105 -1.14 12.15 2.15
C LEU A 105 -0.48 11.33 1.04
N THR A 106 0.25 12.00 0.14
CA THR A 106 1.01 11.36 -0.94
C THR A 106 2.49 11.19 -0.57
N GLY A 107 3.07 12.20 0.07
CA GLY A 107 4.48 12.26 0.42
C GLY A 107 5.40 12.28 -0.80
N ILE A 108 6.49 11.52 -0.77
CA ILE A 108 7.54 11.58 -1.81
C ILE A 108 7.24 10.76 -3.07
N ALA A 109 6.10 10.09 -3.16
CA ALA A 109 5.81 9.14 -4.25
C ALA A 109 5.93 9.74 -5.64
N PHE A 110 5.29 10.88 -5.89
CA PHE A 110 5.34 11.54 -7.18
C PHE A 110 6.72 12.13 -7.47
N PHE A 111 7.38 12.68 -6.46
CA PHE A 111 8.70 13.29 -6.60
C PHE A 111 9.75 12.25 -7.04
N VAL A 112 9.89 11.16 -6.28
CA VAL A 112 10.84 10.08 -6.58
C VAL A 112 10.58 9.46 -7.94
N SER A 113 9.31 9.12 -8.22
CA SER A 113 8.93 8.47 -9.48
C SER A 113 9.13 9.39 -10.68
N THR A 114 8.87 10.69 -10.52
CA THR A 114 9.11 11.68 -11.58
C THR A 114 10.61 11.78 -11.94
N ILE A 115 11.48 11.84 -10.92
CA ILE A 115 12.93 11.86 -11.17
C ILE A 115 13.36 10.61 -11.94
N MET A 116 12.95 9.42 -11.44
CA MET A 116 13.32 8.14 -12.06
C MET A 116 12.88 8.05 -13.54
N LEU A 117 11.66 8.51 -13.86
CA LEU A 117 11.13 8.46 -15.22
C LEU A 117 11.72 9.53 -16.13
N LYS A 118 11.94 10.75 -15.63
CA LYS A 118 12.64 11.80 -16.39
C LYS A 118 14.06 11.39 -16.77
N MET A 119 14.79 10.73 -15.86
CA MET A 119 16.12 10.17 -16.16
C MET A 119 16.11 9.09 -17.25
N LYS A 120 14.95 8.52 -17.54
CA LYS A 120 14.74 7.54 -18.61
C LYS A 120 14.22 8.16 -19.92
N GLY A 121 14.01 9.49 -19.96
CA GLY A 121 13.60 10.24 -21.15
C GLY A 121 12.10 10.56 -21.22
N TYR A 122 11.29 10.10 -20.27
CA TYR A 122 9.83 10.28 -20.29
C TYR A 122 9.39 11.70 -19.94
N LYS A 123 8.27 12.12 -20.54
CA LYS A 123 7.64 13.42 -20.30
C LYS A 123 6.47 13.25 -19.31
N ILE A 124 6.59 13.83 -18.11
CA ILE A 124 5.51 13.75 -17.12
C ILE A 124 4.44 14.79 -17.46
N LYS A 125 3.27 14.33 -17.82
CA LYS A 125 2.08 15.14 -18.18
C LYS A 125 1.07 15.28 -17.06
N GLY A 126 1.22 14.53 -15.98
CA GLY A 126 0.31 14.68 -14.85
C GLY A 126 0.71 13.91 -13.61
N GLN A 127 0.21 14.42 -12.46
CA GLN A 127 0.34 13.82 -11.15
C GLN A 127 -1.00 13.98 -10.41
N ILE A 128 -1.76 12.87 -10.29
CA ILE A 128 -3.16 12.92 -9.85
C ILE A 128 -3.38 11.98 -8.68
N PRO A 129 -3.57 12.50 -7.46
CA PRO A 129 -3.95 11.70 -6.30
C PRO A 129 -5.47 11.47 -6.26
N PHE A 130 -5.86 10.27 -5.87
CA PHE A 130 -7.25 9.87 -5.63
C PHE A 130 -7.45 9.47 -4.17
N ASP A 131 -8.40 10.12 -3.50
CA ASP A 131 -8.69 9.95 -2.09
C ASP A 131 -9.68 8.80 -1.89
N MET A 132 -9.16 7.57 -2.01
CA MET A 132 -9.93 6.33 -1.97
C MET A 132 -10.13 5.82 -0.52
N PRO A 133 -11.09 4.92 -0.27
CA PRO A 133 -11.28 4.35 1.05
C PRO A 133 -10.00 3.74 1.59
N SER A 134 -9.58 4.17 2.80
CA SER A 134 -8.43 3.58 3.47
C SER A 134 -8.69 2.11 3.81
N ASN A 135 -7.66 1.30 3.68
CA ASN A 135 -7.71 -0.14 3.91
C ASN A 135 -6.60 -0.65 4.85
N TRP A 136 -5.88 0.25 5.51
CA TRP A 136 -4.75 -0.13 6.38
C TRP A 136 -5.23 -0.51 7.79
N MET A 137 -5.97 -1.61 7.85
CA MET A 137 -6.65 -2.11 9.04
C MET A 137 -5.72 -2.51 10.19
N SER A 138 -4.42 -2.56 9.97
CA SER A 138 -3.43 -2.75 11.05
C SER A 138 -3.29 -1.50 11.94
N ILE A 139 -3.73 -0.33 11.46
CA ILE A 139 -3.53 0.95 12.15
C ILE A 139 -4.86 1.56 12.59
N HIS A 140 -5.89 1.43 11.75
CA HIS A 140 -7.19 2.07 12.00
C HIS A 140 -8.36 1.14 11.61
N PRO A 141 -9.54 1.33 12.19
CA PRO A 141 -10.72 0.57 11.84
C PRO A 141 -11.13 0.79 10.37
N ALA A 142 -11.79 -0.21 9.79
CA ALA A 142 -12.34 -0.13 8.46
C ALA A 142 -13.49 0.89 8.39
N LEU A 143 -13.56 1.60 7.28
CA LEU A 143 -14.67 2.52 7.01
C LEU A 143 -15.98 1.76 6.81
N ASN A 144 -17.09 2.36 7.22
CA ASN A 144 -18.41 1.80 7.00
C ASN A 144 -18.79 1.79 5.50
N LYS A 145 -19.76 0.95 5.13
CA LYS A 145 -20.16 0.73 3.74
C LYS A 145 -20.63 2.01 3.04
N ASN A 146 -21.35 2.88 3.74
CA ASN A 146 -21.88 4.13 3.18
C ASN A 146 -20.74 5.12 2.88
N THR A 147 -19.76 5.23 3.77
CA THR A 147 -18.56 6.05 3.53
C THR A 147 -17.73 5.50 2.36
N VAL A 148 -17.56 4.18 2.28
CA VAL A 148 -16.87 3.55 1.14
C VAL A 148 -17.58 3.84 -0.18
N ALA A 149 -18.91 3.70 -0.23
CA ALA A 149 -19.70 3.99 -1.42
C ALA A 149 -19.59 5.47 -1.84
N PHE A 150 -19.70 6.38 -0.87
CA PHE A 150 -19.54 7.82 -1.11
C PHE A 150 -18.16 8.17 -1.68
N LEU A 151 -17.09 7.63 -1.10
CA LEU A 151 -15.72 7.87 -1.59
C LEU A 151 -15.51 7.31 -3.00
N HIS A 152 -16.08 6.14 -3.30
CA HIS A 152 -16.02 5.57 -4.65
C HIS A 152 -16.75 6.46 -5.66
N GLU A 153 -17.94 6.94 -5.33
CA GLU A 153 -18.72 7.80 -6.20
C GLU A 153 -18.02 9.14 -6.46
N ALA A 154 -17.55 9.79 -5.43
CA ALA A 154 -16.81 11.05 -5.55
C ALA A 154 -15.57 10.91 -6.45
N ASN A 155 -14.82 9.78 -6.28
CA ASN A 155 -13.65 9.52 -7.11
C ASN A 155 -14.00 9.10 -8.54
N PHE A 156 -15.15 8.47 -8.79
CA PHE A 156 -15.61 8.17 -10.14
C PHE A 156 -15.77 9.44 -10.97
N TYR A 157 -16.47 10.45 -10.44
CA TYR A 157 -16.62 11.75 -11.13
C TYR A 157 -15.29 12.49 -11.26
N LYS A 158 -14.41 12.37 -10.26
CA LYS A 158 -13.06 12.94 -10.31
C LYS A 158 -12.23 12.30 -11.43
N VAL A 159 -12.30 10.97 -11.59
CA VAL A 159 -11.64 10.24 -12.70
C VAL A 159 -12.19 10.71 -14.04
N LYS A 160 -13.52 10.78 -14.21
CA LYS A 160 -14.16 11.25 -15.45
C LYS A 160 -13.65 12.64 -15.84
N LYS A 161 -13.71 13.59 -14.89
CA LYS A 161 -13.24 14.97 -15.11
C LYS A 161 -11.79 15.05 -15.57
N TYR A 162 -10.89 14.20 -15.01
CA TYR A 162 -9.50 14.23 -15.41
C TYR A 162 -9.26 13.46 -16.70
N CYS A 163 -10.01 12.40 -16.99
CA CYS A 163 -9.95 11.70 -18.27
C CYS A 163 -10.27 12.62 -19.44
N ASP A 164 -11.33 13.43 -19.33
CA ASP A 164 -11.69 14.39 -20.39
C ASP A 164 -10.52 15.33 -20.71
N ARG A 165 -9.88 15.91 -19.68
CA ARG A 165 -8.72 16.80 -19.85
C ARG A 165 -7.49 16.07 -20.43
N ILE A 166 -7.22 14.86 -19.94
CA ILE A 166 -6.08 14.05 -20.38
C ILE A 166 -6.22 13.66 -21.84
N PHE A 167 -7.41 13.24 -22.25
CA PHE A 167 -7.66 12.79 -23.63
C PHE A 167 -7.58 13.94 -24.65
N GLU A 168 -7.80 15.17 -24.20
CA GLU A 168 -7.56 16.40 -24.95
C GLU A 168 -6.07 16.80 -25.00
N GLY A 169 -5.18 16.06 -24.35
CA GLY A 169 -3.74 16.33 -24.30
C GLY A 169 -3.29 17.32 -23.22
N ASN A 170 -4.22 17.77 -22.37
CA ASN A 170 -3.91 18.71 -21.32
C ASN A 170 -3.07 18.08 -20.20
N SER A 171 -2.07 18.81 -19.72
CA SER A 171 -1.32 18.42 -18.53
C SER A 171 -2.16 18.62 -17.25
N VAL A 172 -2.09 17.65 -16.31
CA VAL A 172 -2.92 17.65 -15.10
C VAL A 172 -2.08 17.41 -13.84
N PHE A 173 -1.65 18.49 -13.19
CA PHE A 173 -0.82 18.46 -11.97
C PHE A 173 -1.65 18.86 -10.74
N VAL A 174 -2.38 17.93 -10.15
CA VAL A 174 -3.16 18.14 -8.93
C VAL A 174 -2.28 18.12 -7.69
N SER A 175 -1.16 17.39 -7.74
CA SER A 175 -0.21 17.22 -6.64
C SER A 175 0.36 18.53 -6.09
N TYR A 176 0.44 19.58 -6.91
CA TYR A 176 0.98 20.87 -6.45
C TYR A 176 0.18 21.51 -5.32
N ARG A 177 -1.10 21.15 -5.16
CA ARG A 177 -1.92 21.61 -4.04
C ARG A 177 -1.45 21.07 -2.69
N ASP A 178 -0.81 19.92 -2.71
CA ASP A 178 -0.45 19.17 -1.52
C ASP A 178 1.07 19.24 -1.22
N ILE A 179 1.81 20.07 -1.97
CA ILE A 179 3.29 20.05 -1.94
C ILE A 179 3.86 20.37 -0.54
N VAL A 180 3.24 21.27 0.21
CA VAL A 180 3.69 21.64 1.55
C VAL A 180 3.55 20.44 2.50
N GLN A 181 2.38 19.80 2.51
CA GLN A 181 2.16 18.63 3.37
C GLN A 181 3.02 17.45 2.94
N ASP A 182 3.30 17.28 1.63
CA ASP A 182 4.14 16.21 1.10
C ASP A 182 5.61 16.40 1.52
N ILE A 183 6.10 17.65 1.56
CA ILE A 183 7.42 17.99 2.11
C ILE A 183 7.49 17.69 3.61
N LEU A 184 6.48 18.15 4.38
CA LEU A 184 6.46 17.95 5.83
C LEU A 184 6.42 16.47 6.23
N ILE A 185 5.75 15.62 5.46
CA ILE A 185 5.64 14.20 5.76
C ILE A 185 6.83 13.37 5.22
N SER A 186 7.70 13.95 4.40
CA SER A 186 8.80 13.23 3.74
C SER A 186 9.80 12.57 4.70
N PRO A 187 10.15 13.13 5.89
CA PRO A 187 10.99 12.42 6.86
C PRO A 187 10.35 11.14 7.37
N ILE A 188 9.03 11.16 7.60
CA ILE A 188 8.28 9.96 8.04
C ILE A 188 8.22 8.93 6.90
N SER A 189 8.07 9.38 5.65
CA SER A 189 8.13 8.52 4.48
C SER A 189 9.49 7.80 4.38
N LEU A 190 10.58 8.51 4.59
CA LEU A 190 11.92 7.94 4.58
C LEU A 190 12.09 6.92 5.71
N GLY A 191 11.69 7.27 6.94
CA GLY A 191 11.71 6.37 8.09
C GLY A 191 10.87 5.11 7.87
N TYR A 192 9.69 5.23 7.27
CA TYR A 192 8.89 4.07 6.89
C TYR A 192 9.61 3.20 5.86
N TYR A 193 10.22 3.78 4.85
CA TYR A 193 10.91 3.02 3.80
C TYR A 193 12.14 2.27 4.33
N ILE A 194 12.89 2.87 5.24
CA ILE A 194 14.10 2.29 5.84
C ILE A 194 13.74 1.24 6.90
N ALA A 195 12.79 1.53 7.78
CA ALA A 195 12.49 0.73 8.96
C ALA A 195 11.05 0.26 9.06
N GLY A 196 10.08 1.17 8.94
CA GLY A 196 8.68 0.90 9.21
C GLY A 196 8.09 -0.24 8.39
N ARG A 197 8.43 -0.36 7.11
CA ARG A 197 7.95 -1.44 6.25
C ARG A 197 8.32 -2.83 6.76
N PHE A 198 9.50 -2.99 7.36
CA PHE A 198 9.96 -4.27 7.89
C PHE A 198 9.25 -4.61 9.21
N ALA A 199 8.99 -3.60 10.04
CA ALA A 199 8.19 -3.76 11.25
C ALA A 199 6.75 -4.15 10.87
N PHE A 200 6.10 -3.43 9.95
CA PHE A 200 4.76 -3.78 9.46
C PHE A 200 4.69 -5.13 8.76
N ALA A 201 5.77 -5.60 8.14
CA ALA A 201 5.84 -6.96 7.59
C ALA A 201 5.60 -8.04 8.67
N LYS A 202 5.93 -7.76 9.92
CA LYS A 202 5.74 -8.63 11.09
C LYS A 202 4.45 -8.35 11.87
N SER A 203 3.58 -7.46 11.37
CA SER A 203 2.30 -7.18 12.01
C SER A 203 1.20 -8.20 11.72
N PHE A 204 1.43 -9.21 10.86
CA PHE A 204 0.41 -10.17 10.47
C PHE A 204 0.61 -11.54 11.06
N TYR A 205 -0.49 -12.20 11.42
CA TYR A 205 -0.53 -13.60 11.77
C TYR A 205 -1.83 -14.26 11.32
N ALA A 206 -1.88 -15.60 11.31
CA ALA A 206 -3.10 -16.34 11.06
C ALA A 206 -3.66 -16.88 12.40
N SER A 207 -4.88 -16.47 12.75
CA SER A 207 -5.59 -16.91 13.95
C SER A 207 -6.03 -18.38 13.87
N THR A 208 -6.63 -18.89 14.94
CA THR A 208 -7.15 -20.25 15.00
C THR A 208 -8.25 -20.55 13.97
N ALA A 209 -8.84 -19.52 13.34
CA ALA A 209 -9.81 -19.66 12.26
C ALA A 209 -9.19 -20.05 10.91
N CYS A 210 -7.86 -20.12 10.81
CA CYS A 210 -7.17 -20.50 9.57
C CYS A 210 -7.33 -22.00 9.30
N ASP A 211 -7.89 -22.33 8.12
CA ASP A 211 -8.09 -23.69 7.63
C ASP A 211 -6.94 -24.19 6.72
N GLY A 212 -5.89 -23.40 6.52
CA GLY A 212 -4.73 -23.79 5.71
C GLY A 212 -4.94 -23.72 4.19
N CYS A 213 -5.97 -23.06 3.69
CA CYS A 213 -6.30 -23.00 2.24
C CYS A 213 -5.22 -22.36 1.35
N GLN A 214 -4.20 -21.71 1.92
CA GLN A 214 -3.05 -21.09 1.25
C GLN A 214 -3.39 -19.97 0.24
N LEU A 215 -4.63 -19.49 0.18
CA LEU A 215 -5.01 -18.40 -0.72
C LEU A 215 -4.13 -17.15 -0.54
N CYS A 216 -3.79 -16.82 0.71
CA CYS A 216 -2.91 -15.71 1.05
C CYS A 216 -1.49 -15.87 0.47
N VAL A 217 -0.98 -17.10 0.39
CA VAL A 217 0.33 -17.42 -0.21
C VAL A 217 0.27 -17.22 -1.72
N LYS A 218 -0.74 -17.84 -2.36
CA LYS A 218 -0.93 -17.82 -3.83
C LYS A 218 -1.15 -16.39 -4.36
N GLN A 219 -1.89 -15.57 -3.60
CA GLN A 219 -2.27 -14.21 -4.00
C GLN A 219 -1.28 -13.13 -3.54
N CYS A 220 -0.18 -13.50 -2.86
CA CYS A 220 0.80 -12.53 -2.40
C CYS A 220 1.63 -11.95 -3.58
N PRO A 221 1.53 -10.66 -3.91
CA PRO A 221 2.18 -10.08 -5.09
C PRO A 221 3.71 -10.12 -5.02
N VAL A 222 4.27 -10.12 -3.82
CA VAL A 222 5.71 -10.13 -3.57
C VAL A 222 6.18 -11.49 -3.03
N LYS A 223 5.31 -12.52 -3.01
CA LYS A 223 5.62 -13.85 -2.50
C LYS A 223 6.24 -13.82 -1.10
N ALA A 224 5.73 -12.94 -0.23
CA ALA A 224 6.25 -12.70 1.11
C ALA A 224 5.66 -13.64 2.17
N ILE A 225 4.79 -14.57 1.82
CA ILE A 225 4.15 -15.48 2.77
C ILE A 225 4.63 -16.91 2.47
N LYS A 226 5.17 -17.56 3.49
CA LYS A 226 5.53 -18.98 3.47
C LYS A 226 4.66 -19.76 4.45
N ILE A 227 4.52 -21.06 4.24
CA ILE A 227 3.91 -21.95 5.22
C ILE A 227 5.02 -22.47 6.13
N LEU A 228 4.86 -22.22 7.42
CA LEU A 228 5.74 -22.72 8.46
C LEU A 228 4.86 -23.40 9.53
N ASN A 229 5.15 -24.63 9.88
CA ASN A 229 4.34 -25.42 10.82
C ASN A 229 2.84 -25.39 10.47
N LYS A 230 2.51 -25.64 9.20
CA LYS A 230 1.13 -25.64 8.64
C LYS A 230 0.40 -24.30 8.72
N ARG A 231 1.08 -23.20 9.06
CA ARG A 231 0.50 -21.85 9.18
C ARG A 231 1.21 -20.82 8.31
N PRO A 232 0.52 -19.80 7.81
CA PRO A 232 1.14 -18.67 7.10
C PRO A 232 2.11 -17.92 8.00
N PHE A 233 3.29 -17.62 7.47
CA PHE A 233 4.36 -16.87 8.12
C PHE A 233 4.85 -15.77 7.18
N TRP A 234 4.85 -14.51 7.63
CA TRP A 234 5.23 -13.35 6.81
C TRP A 234 6.72 -13.06 6.90
N LEU A 235 7.34 -12.94 5.74
CA LEU A 235 8.74 -12.55 5.57
C LEU A 235 8.89 -11.02 5.60
N LEU A 236 10.09 -10.52 5.84
CA LEU A 236 10.39 -9.08 5.89
C LEU A 236 10.11 -8.33 4.57
N LYS A 237 10.07 -9.02 3.44
CA LYS A 237 9.70 -8.44 2.14
C LYS A 237 8.19 -8.17 1.96
N CYS A 238 7.37 -8.40 2.98
CA CYS A 238 5.95 -8.07 2.94
C CYS A 238 5.77 -6.55 2.84
N GLU A 239 4.94 -6.11 1.90
CA GLU A 239 4.68 -4.69 1.67
C GLU A 239 3.42 -4.16 2.37
N SER A 240 2.85 -4.93 3.28
CA SER A 240 1.65 -4.58 4.06
C SER A 240 0.47 -4.09 3.19
N CYS A 241 0.33 -4.65 2.00
CA CYS A 241 -0.68 -4.24 1.01
C CYS A 241 -2.11 -4.70 1.34
N MET A 242 -2.33 -5.36 2.46
CA MET A 242 -3.61 -5.87 2.97
C MET A 242 -4.33 -6.89 2.07
N ARG A 243 -3.75 -7.31 0.94
CA ARG A 243 -4.38 -8.26 0.01
C ARG A 243 -4.75 -9.58 0.69
N CYS A 244 -3.82 -10.17 1.45
CA CYS A 244 -4.05 -11.43 2.16
C CYS A 244 -5.20 -11.31 3.19
N MET A 245 -5.25 -10.21 3.95
CA MET A 245 -6.31 -9.95 4.93
C MET A 245 -7.67 -9.72 4.26
N SER A 246 -7.70 -8.96 3.15
CA SER A 246 -8.91 -8.65 2.41
C SER A 246 -9.51 -9.87 1.71
N LEU A 247 -8.67 -10.78 1.18
CA LEU A 247 -9.11 -11.95 0.42
C LEU A 247 -9.39 -13.19 1.27
N CYS A 248 -8.99 -13.21 2.55
CA CYS A 248 -9.17 -14.38 3.40
C CYS A 248 -10.66 -14.72 3.61
N PRO A 249 -11.17 -15.86 3.12
CA PRO A 249 -12.58 -16.22 3.24
C PRO A 249 -12.99 -16.49 4.70
N LYS A 250 -12.06 -17.00 5.52
CA LYS A 250 -12.25 -17.29 6.95
C LYS A 250 -11.97 -16.09 7.85
N ARG A 251 -11.58 -14.93 7.29
CA ARG A 251 -11.14 -13.74 8.06
C ARG A 251 -10.07 -14.07 9.11
N ALA A 252 -9.26 -15.08 8.86
CA ALA A 252 -8.29 -15.62 9.82
C ALA A 252 -6.99 -14.79 9.90
N ILE A 253 -6.72 -13.88 8.96
CA ILE A 253 -5.51 -13.06 9.00
C ILE A 253 -5.81 -11.80 9.82
N GLU A 254 -5.03 -11.60 10.85
CA GLU A 254 -5.18 -10.54 11.84
C GLU A 254 -3.88 -9.77 12.05
N SER A 255 -3.99 -8.58 12.70
CA SER A 255 -2.83 -7.75 13.05
C SER A 255 -2.38 -8.01 14.48
N ALA A 256 -1.07 -8.16 14.67
CA ALA A 256 -0.46 -8.54 15.93
C ALA A 256 -0.27 -7.33 16.88
N HIS A 257 -1.34 -6.62 17.23
CA HIS A 257 -1.27 -5.43 18.10
C HIS A 257 -0.62 -5.77 19.46
N GLY A 258 -1.04 -6.87 20.10
CA GLY A 258 -0.47 -7.31 21.38
C GLY A 258 1.04 -7.59 21.28
N LEU A 259 1.54 -8.11 20.16
CA LEU A 259 2.96 -8.30 19.92
C LEU A 259 3.74 -6.99 20.00
N PHE A 260 3.23 -5.93 19.34
CA PHE A 260 3.89 -4.63 19.38
C PHE A 260 3.90 -4.00 20.78
N VAL A 261 2.84 -4.20 21.56
CA VAL A 261 2.80 -3.76 22.97
C VAL A 261 3.88 -4.49 23.78
N ILE A 262 3.96 -5.81 23.65
CA ILE A 262 4.99 -6.62 24.34
C ILE A 262 6.39 -6.16 23.95
N ILE A 263 6.66 -6.01 22.65
CA ILE A 263 7.96 -5.56 22.16
C ILE A 263 8.29 -4.17 22.69
N SER A 264 7.32 -3.25 22.75
CA SER A 264 7.56 -1.89 23.28
C SER A 264 7.97 -1.92 24.74
N ILE A 265 7.34 -2.76 25.56
CA ILE A 265 7.69 -2.93 26.97
C ILE A 265 9.10 -3.52 27.12
N PHE A 266 9.37 -4.65 26.44
CA PHE A 266 10.70 -5.28 26.50
C PHE A 266 11.79 -4.39 25.92
N TYR A 267 11.51 -3.67 24.85
CA TYR A 267 12.45 -2.76 24.24
C TYR A 267 12.80 -1.61 25.20
N SER A 268 11.81 -0.97 25.82
CA SER A 268 12.08 0.14 26.75
C SER A 268 12.89 -0.31 27.95
N THR A 269 12.56 -1.46 28.55
CA THR A 269 13.30 -1.98 29.71
C THR A 269 14.73 -2.45 29.36
N LEU A 270 14.85 -3.22 28.25
CA LEU A 270 16.15 -3.74 27.82
C LEU A 270 17.07 -2.63 27.30
N ALA A 271 16.54 -1.69 26.50
CA ALA A 271 17.33 -0.58 25.98
C ALA A 271 17.86 0.29 27.12
N THR A 272 17.00 0.64 28.09
CA THR A 272 17.43 1.40 29.29
C THR A 272 18.50 0.66 30.10
N TYR A 273 18.29 -0.64 30.34
CA TYR A 273 19.26 -1.45 31.06
C TYR A 273 20.62 -1.52 30.34
N LEU A 274 20.60 -1.79 29.02
CA LEU A 274 21.83 -1.91 28.25
C LEU A 274 22.55 -0.56 28.11
N LEU A 275 21.83 0.54 27.89
CA LEU A 275 22.43 1.87 27.84
C LEU A 275 23.10 2.26 29.15
N ASN A 276 22.44 1.96 30.28
CA ASN A 276 23.03 2.23 31.61
C ASN A 276 24.26 1.38 31.91
N LYS A 277 24.30 0.14 31.43
CA LYS A 277 25.39 -0.80 31.67
C LYS A 277 26.56 -0.64 30.70
N LEU A 278 26.27 -0.29 29.45
CA LEU A 278 27.28 -0.08 28.39
C LEU A 278 27.72 1.38 28.30
N SER A 279 27.63 2.15 29.39
CA SER A 279 28.10 3.55 29.49
C SER A 279 29.61 3.72 29.26
N SER A 280 30.17 2.99 28.32
CA SER A 280 31.52 3.17 27.81
C SER A 280 31.51 4.31 26.78
N ASP A 281 32.60 4.99 26.62
CA ASP A 281 32.82 6.16 25.73
C ASP A 281 32.31 5.99 24.30
N PHE A 282 32.11 4.75 23.84
CA PHE A 282 31.64 4.41 22.52
C PHE A 282 30.14 4.72 22.27
N LEU A 283 29.28 4.64 23.29
CA LEU A 283 27.85 4.91 23.20
C LEU A 283 27.50 6.40 23.37
N HIS A 284 28.44 7.26 23.66
CA HIS A 284 28.26 8.72 23.80
C HIS A 284 27.96 9.42 22.48
N TYR A 285 28.11 8.72 21.34
CA TYR A 285 27.74 9.27 20.04
C TYR A 285 26.24 9.03 19.77
N PRO A 286 25.39 10.06 19.66
CA PRO A 286 23.92 9.92 19.47
C PRO A 286 23.55 9.09 18.23
N PHE A 287 24.40 9.05 17.23
CA PHE A 287 24.18 8.23 16.03
C PHE A 287 24.36 6.73 16.33
N VAL A 288 25.41 6.37 17.08
CA VAL A 288 25.71 4.98 17.46
C VAL A 288 24.61 4.42 18.36
N GLU A 289 24.16 5.22 19.34
CA GLU A 289 23.03 4.88 20.21
C GLU A 289 21.75 4.56 19.40
N LYS A 290 21.39 5.42 18.44
CA LYS A 290 20.21 5.20 17.57
C LYS A 290 20.35 3.95 16.73
N VAL A 291 21.51 3.69 16.13
CA VAL A 291 21.76 2.49 15.33
C VAL A 291 21.68 1.23 16.21
N PHE A 292 22.29 1.25 17.38
CA PHE A 292 22.21 0.16 18.35
C PHE A 292 20.75 -0.12 18.77
N SER A 293 20.04 0.91 19.17
CA SER A 293 18.61 0.84 19.54
C SER A 293 17.75 0.24 18.41
N PHE A 294 18.01 0.65 17.17
CA PHE A 294 17.36 0.11 16.00
C PHE A 294 17.62 -1.39 15.81
N ILE A 295 18.86 -1.81 15.96
CA ILE A 295 19.26 -3.23 15.86
C ILE A 295 18.56 -4.06 16.96
N VAL A 296 18.60 -3.60 18.21
CA VAL A 296 17.93 -4.26 19.34
C VAL A 296 16.42 -4.40 19.07
N PHE A 297 15.76 -3.34 18.60
CA PHE A 297 14.34 -3.40 18.27
C PHE A 297 14.03 -4.49 17.22
N PHE A 298 14.81 -4.59 16.14
CA PHE A 298 14.57 -5.61 15.11
C PHE A 298 14.90 -7.03 15.55
N ILE A 299 15.91 -7.22 16.41
CA ILE A 299 16.20 -8.52 17.02
C ILE A 299 15.01 -8.96 17.87
N LEU A 300 14.50 -8.09 18.75
CA LEU A 300 13.33 -8.38 19.59
C LEU A 300 12.09 -8.66 18.73
N LEU A 301 11.85 -7.87 17.68
CA LEU A 301 10.73 -8.06 16.76
C LEU A 301 10.76 -9.44 16.10
N ILE A 302 11.91 -9.84 15.55
CA ILE A 302 12.06 -11.14 14.88
C ILE A 302 11.91 -12.28 15.91
N PHE A 303 12.51 -12.14 17.08
CA PHE A 303 12.45 -13.12 18.15
C PHE A 303 11.03 -13.34 18.66
N PHE A 304 10.35 -12.29 19.10
CA PHE A 304 8.98 -12.39 19.61
C PHE A 304 7.96 -12.78 18.54
N TYR A 305 8.18 -12.38 17.28
CA TYR A 305 7.34 -12.83 16.18
C TYR A 305 7.48 -14.35 15.94
N ARG A 306 8.68 -14.91 16.11
CA ARG A 306 8.89 -16.38 16.06
C ARG A 306 8.21 -17.07 17.22
N ILE A 307 8.35 -16.56 18.43
CA ILE A 307 7.67 -17.09 19.63
C ILE A 307 6.17 -17.05 19.46
N GLN A 308 5.61 -15.92 19.03
CA GLN A 308 4.19 -15.79 18.73
C GLN A 308 3.73 -16.84 17.71
N HIS A 309 4.51 -17.08 16.65
CA HIS A 309 4.17 -18.10 15.65
C HIS A 309 4.12 -19.50 16.25
N LEU A 310 5.01 -19.86 17.18
CA LEU A 310 4.97 -21.13 17.90
C LEU A 310 3.72 -21.22 18.80
N PHE A 311 3.40 -20.17 19.54
CA PHE A 311 2.21 -20.15 20.39
C PHE A 311 0.89 -20.25 19.59
N LEU A 312 0.87 -19.79 18.35
CA LEU A 312 -0.30 -19.97 17.46
C LEU A 312 -0.56 -21.42 17.05
N LEU A 313 0.37 -22.36 17.31
CA LEU A 313 0.14 -23.78 17.07
C LEU A 313 -0.80 -24.41 18.11
N ASN A 314 -0.84 -23.88 19.32
CA ASN A 314 -1.76 -24.29 20.36
C ASN A 314 -3.05 -23.45 20.29
N LYS A 315 -4.22 -24.12 20.42
CA LYS A 315 -5.55 -23.48 20.30
C LYS A 315 -5.80 -22.46 21.41
N TYR A 316 -5.35 -22.73 22.63
CA TYR A 316 -5.59 -21.86 23.78
C TYR A 316 -4.76 -20.58 23.70
N THR A 317 -3.44 -20.72 23.49
CA THR A 317 -2.56 -19.57 23.33
C THR A 317 -2.87 -18.77 22.06
N GLY A 318 -3.31 -19.45 20.98
CA GLY A 318 -3.79 -18.78 19.77
C GLY A 318 -5.03 -17.92 19.99
N ARG A 319 -5.98 -18.36 20.85
CA ARG A 319 -7.15 -17.55 21.26
C ARG A 319 -6.71 -16.34 22.09
N LEU A 320 -5.78 -16.53 23.03
CA LEU A 320 -5.22 -15.45 23.84
C LEU A 320 -4.54 -14.38 22.96
N ILE A 321 -3.74 -14.78 21.99
CA ILE A 321 -3.12 -13.85 21.04
C ILE A 321 -4.18 -13.07 20.26
N SER A 322 -5.27 -13.75 19.81
CA SER A 322 -6.36 -13.09 19.09
C SER A 322 -7.13 -12.10 19.95
N PHE A 323 -7.24 -12.34 21.24
CA PHE A 323 -7.88 -11.42 22.19
C PHE A 323 -7.17 -10.05 22.23
N PHE A 324 -5.86 -10.02 22.06
CA PHE A 324 -5.06 -8.78 21.99
C PHE A 324 -4.96 -8.18 20.58
N SER A 325 -5.73 -8.68 19.63
CA SER A 325 -5.79 -8.13 18.27
C SER A 325 -7.05 -7.32 18.05
N LEU A 326 -6.92 -6.03 17.76
CA LEU A 326 -8.07 -5.18 17.44
C LEU A 326 -8.85 -5.67 16.21
N THR A 327 -8.13 -6.24 15.23
CA THR A 327 -8.75 -6.77 14.00
C THR A 327 -9.58 -8.05 14.23
N HIS A 328 -9.49 -8.65 15.40
CA HIS A 328 -10.32 -9.78 15.80
C HIS A 328 -11.79 -9.37 16.01
N TYR A 329 -12.01 -8.17 16.50
CA TYR A 329 -13.33 -7.68 16.90
C TYR A 329 -14.13 -7.11 15.74
N LYS A 330 -15.45 -7.29 15.79
CA LYS A 330 -16.39 -6.81 14.76
C LYS A 330 -16.40 -5.29 14.63
N PHE A 331 -16.23 -4.55 15.72
CA PHE A 331 -16.23 -3.09 15.71
C PHE A 331 -15.08 -2.50 14.90
N TRP A 332 -13.93 -3.19 14.83
CA TRP A 332 -12.80 -2.76 14.02
C TRP A 332 -13.10 -2.88 12.53
N GLY A 333 -14.00 -3.81 12.17
CA GLY A 333 -14.40 -4.05 10.79
C GLY A 333 -13.32 -4.73 9.94
N ARG A 334 -13.65 -4.90 8.67
CA ARG A 334 -12.73 -5.40 7.64
C ARG A 334 -13.02 -4.71 6.33
N TYR A 335 -12.01 -4.13 5.70
CA TYR A 335 -12.15 -3.58 4.37
C TYR A 335 -12.28 -4.73 3.35
N ARG A 336 -13.34 -4.65 2.54
CA ARG A 336 -13.46 -5.44 1.32
C ARG A 336 -13.81 -4.49 0.19
N SER A 337 -13.07 -4.56 -0.89
CA SER A 337 -13.45 -3.83 -2.09
C SER A 337 -14.85 -4.24 -2.53
N ILE A 338 -15.75 -3.28 -2.69
CA ILE A 338 -17.08 -3.54 -3.24
C ILE A 338 -16.91 -3.93 -4.71
N ALA A 339 -17.49 -5.06 -5.13
CA ALA A 339 -17.45 -5.48 -6.52
C ALA A 339 -18.09 -4.41 -7.43
N ASP A 340 -17.51 -4.16 -8.60
CA ASP A 340 -17.98 -3.12 -9.51
C ASP A 340 -19.43 -3.34 -9.95
N ALA A 341 -19.84 -4.59 -10.17
CA ALA A 341 -21.21 -4.94 -10.49
C ALA A 341 -22.21 -4.45 -9.43
N ILE A 342 -21.91 -4.64 -8.14
CA ILE A 342 -22.79 -4.22 -7.03
C ILE A 342 -22.83 -2.68 -6.92
N TRP A 343 -21.73 -2.01 -7.20
CA TRP A 343 -21.67 -0.55 -7.13
C TRP A 343 -22.45 0.11 -8.27
N ARG A 344 -22.45 -0.48 -9.47
CA ARG A 344 -23.20 0.02 -10.63
C ARG A 344 -24.70 -0.22 -10.53
N GLN A 345 -25.13 -1.35 -9.97
CA GLN A 345 -26.57 -1.66 -9.77
C GLN A 345 -27.28 -0.67 -8.86
N LYS A 346 -26.58 0.08 -8.02
CA LYS A 346 -27.18 1.13 -7.17
C LYS A 346 -27.38 2.48 -7.88
N LYS A 347 -27.01 2.60 -9.15
CA LYS A 347 -27.14 3.83 -9.94
C LYS A 347 -28.31 3.81 -10.92
N ASN A 348 -28.99 2.69 -11.07
CA ASN A 348 -30.25 2.56 -11.79
C ASN A 348 -31.38 2.60 -10.76
#